data_ba64dcf8a0c8a6aef5143b35971cf881
#
_entry.id   ba64dcf8a0c8a6aef5143b35971cf881
#
_cell.length_a   1.000
_cell.length_b   1.000
_cell.length_c   1.000
_cell.angle_alpha   90.00
_cell.angle_beta   90.00
_cell.angle_gamma   90.00
#
_symmetry.space_group_name_H-M   'P 1'
#
loop_
_entity.id
_entity.type
_entity.pdbx_description
1 polymer ?
#
loop_
_entity_poly.entity_id
_entity_poly.type
_entity_poly.pdbx_seq_one_letter_code
_entity_poly.pdbx_strand_id
1 'polypeptide(L)'
;MEIKRVGIIMNGVTGRMGTNQHLARSISQIIKDGGIKVGNHLTIMPDPILTGRREHALKDLAETYGNDARGEAYKYTTDVQGALDGEYGDYEIFFDASGTLQRGTFIDMAVKAGKAIYCEKPTATNSVEAVRLAKLVSDAGLKNGVVQDKLWLPGLRKLKMLKELGFFGKILSVRGDFGYWVFTGMDPDQPAQRPSWNYRSEDGGGMMIDMFCHWRYVIDNVFGPVKSLVAYGNTDIDERRHEDGTPYKATADDSAYAIFLLEDGTVCQFNSSWCTRVRRDDLLTIQVDGLKGSAVAGLREVVVQSAAETPKPVWNPDIEQPIDFYEGWTKVPNNIDYDNAFKIQWEEFIKHVVLDTPWHFDLMEGAKGVQLAELGMKSWREKTWVDVPAL
;
A
#
# COMPACT_ATOMS: atom_id res chain seq x y z
N MET A 1 20.01 -9.05 27.42
CA MET A 1 19.37 -8.40 26.27
C MET A 1 18.43 -7.35 26.83
N GLU A 2 18.65 -6.09 26.48
CA GLU A 2 17.80 -4.98 26.90
C GLU A 2 16.46 -5.06 26.17
N ILE A 3 15.36 -4.75 26.86
CA ILE A 3 14.04 -4.65 26.27
C ILE A 3 13.56 -3.21 26.37
N LYS A 4 13.46 -2.52 25.24
CA LYS A 4 12.90 -1.18 25.15
C LYS A 4 11.43 -1.27 24.69
N ARG A 5 10.49 -0.82 25.53
CA ARG A 5 9.07 -0.75 25.17
C ARG A 5 8.80 0.52 24.37
N VAL A 6 7.88 0.44 23.42
CA VAL A 6 7.42 1.56 22.58
C VAL A 6 5.91 1.58 22.57
N GLY A 7 5.33 2.62 23.15
CA GLY A 7 3.90 2.82 23.22
C GLY A 7 3.32 3.24 21.86
N ILE A 8 2.22 2.61 21.44
CA ILE A 8 1.55 2.87 20.17
C ILE A 8 0.06 3.08 20.39
N ILE A 9 -0.45 4.28 20.10
CA ILE A 9 -1.89 4.53 20.02
C ILE A 9 -2.36 4.06 18.63
N MET A 10 -3.19 3.02 18.59
CA MET A 10 -3.70 2.45 17.34
C MET A 10 -5.13 2.91 17.08
N ASN A 11 -5.30 4.04 16.36
CA ASN A 11 -6.60 4.62 16.06
C ASN A 11 -7.25 3.98 14.81
N GLY A 12 -8.59 3.78 14.88
CA GLY A 12 -9.34 3.16 13.79
C GLY A 12 -9.12 1.65 13.64
N VAL A 13 -8.59 1.02 14.69
CA VAL A 13 -8.20 -0.40 14.70
C VAL A 13 -9.37 -1.36 14.46
N THR A 14 -10.62 -0.94 14.69
CA THR A 14 -11.83 -1.76 14.43
C THR A 14 -12.22 -1.82 12.96
N GLY A 15 -11.54 -1.10 12.07
CA GLY A 15 -11.70 -1.19 10.62
C GLY A 15 -10.94 -2.38 10.05
N ARG A 16 -11.34 -2.86 8.86
CA ARG A 16 -10.75 -4.06 8.22
C ARG A 16 -9.20 -4.01 8.11
N MET A 17 -8.64 -2.87 7.67
CA MET A 17 -7.19 -2.72 7.57
C MET A 17 -6.54 -2.64 8.96
N GLY A 18 -7.12 -1.81 9.84
CA GLY A 18 -6.66 -1.67 11.22
C GLY A 18 -6.62 -3.00 11.97
N THR A 19 -7.70 -3.78 11.90
CA THR A 19 -7.76 -5.11 12.54
C THR A 19 -6.81 -6.11 11.88
N ASN A 20 -6.97 -6.34 10.57
CA ASN A 20 -6.35 -7.51 9.93
C ASN A 20 -4.87 -7.30 9.62
N GLN A 21 -4.50 -6.11 9.10
CA GLN A 21 -3.13 -5.88 8.67
C GLN A 21 -2.27 -5.27 9.79
N HIS A 22 -2.78 -4.23 10.46
CA HIS A 22 -1.95 -3.50 11.43
C HIS A 22 -1.94 -4.14 12.82
N LEU A 23 -3.10 -4.54 13.36
CA LEU A 23 -3.14 -5.18 14.67
C LEU A 23 -2.72 -6.66 14.57
N ALA A 24 -3.51 -7.49 13.91
CA ALA A 24 -3.35 -8.95 13.95
C ALA A 24 -2.05 -9.43 13.30
N ARG A 25 -1.78 -8.99 12.05
CA ARG A 25 -0.66 -9.49 11.25
C ARG A 25 0.64 -8.69 11.41
N SER A 26 0.60 -7.56 12.09
CA SER A 26 1.79 -6.74 12.35
C SER A 26 2.09 -6.61 13.84
N ILE A 27 1.46 -5.73 14.57
CA ILE A 27 1.82 -5.43 15.96
C ILE A 27 1.71 -6.66 16.86
N SER A 28 0.58 -7.38 16.82
CA SER A 28 0.41 -8.59 17.63
C SER A 28 1.37 -9.70 17.22
N GLN A 29 1.67 -9.83 15.91
CA GLN A 29 2.64 -10.80 15.45
C GLN A 29 4.08 -10.43 15.89
N ILE A 30 4.48 -9.17 15.80
CA ILE A 30 5.77 -8.68 16.32
C ILE A 30 5.91 -9.00 17.82
N ILE A 31 4.85 -8.77 18.60
CA ILE A 31 4.85 -9.08 20.04
C ILE A 31 4.99 -10.59 20.27
N LYS A 32 4.25 -11.41 19.49
CA LYS A 32 4.28 -12.88 19.57
C LYS A 32 5.64 -13.46 19.18
N ASP A 33 6.33 -12.86 18.22
CA ASP A 33 7.68 -13.24 17.81
C ASP A 33 8.76 -12.80 18.83
N GLY A 34 8.35 -12.15 19.93
CA GLY A 34 9.24 -11.70 21.00
C GLY A 34 9.90 -10.36 20.73
N GLY A 35 9.26 -9.49 19.92
CA GLY A 35 9.70 -8.13 19.61
C GLY A 35 10.70 -8.04 18.46
N ILE A 36 11.02 -6.80 18.07
CA ILE A 36 11.96 -6.50 16.98
C ILE A 36 13.39 -6.63 17.51
N LYS A 37 14.16 -7.55 16.96
CA LYS A 37 15.55 -7.79 17.36
C LYS A 37 16.48 -6.79 16.66
N VAL A 38 17.31 -6.12 17.45
CA VAL A 38 18.36 -5.20 16.97
C VAL A 38 19.73 -5.72 17.43
N GLY A 39 20.36 -6.48 16.57
CA GLY A 39 21.57 -7.22 16.94
C GLY A 39 21.33 -8.19 18.13
N ASN A 40 22.37 -8.41 18.93
CA ASN A 40 22.31 -9.34 20.05
C ASN A 40 22.03 -8.67 21.41
N HIS A 41 21.80 -7.34 21.43
CA HIS A 41 21.79 -6.58 22.69
C HIS A 41 20.46 -5.89 22.98
N LEU A 42 19.63 -5.58 21.96
CA LEU A 42 18.38 -4.83 22.14
C LEU A 42 17.21 -5.57 21.50
N THR A 43 16.09 -5.54 22.19
CA THR A 43 14.77 -5.90 21.63
C THR A 43 13.83 -4.74 21.82
N ILE A 44 13.18 -4.28 20.72
CA ILE A 44 12.13 -3.27 20.79
C ILE A 44 10.78 -4.01 20.86
N MET A 45 10.01 -3.71 21.91
CA MET A 45 8.73 -4.35 22.17
C MET A 45 7.59 -3.36 22.04
N PRO A 46 6.71 -3.49 21.02
CA PRO A 46 5.51 -2.67 20.91
C PRO A 46 4.58 -2.83 22.12
N ASP A 47 3.95 -1.74 22.54
CA ASP A 47 2.97 -1.67 23.61
C ASP A 47 1.72 -0.91 23.14
N PRO A 48 0.75 -1.58 22.48
CA PRO A 48 -0.38 -0.92 21.88
C PRO A 48 -1.49 -0.59 22.87
N ILE A 49 -2.14 0.58 22.68
CA ILE A 49 -3.49 0.88 23.14
C ILE A 49 -4.41 0.96 21.91
N LEU A 50 -5.56 0.30 21.97
CA LEU A 50 -6.52 0.26 20.89
C LEU A 50 -7.51 1.41 21.02
N THR A 51 -7.66 2.22 19.97
CA THR A 51 -8.63 3.33 19.99
C THR A 51 -9.59 3.29 18.81
N GLY A 52 -10.81 3.76 19.04
CA GLY A 52 -11.89 3.77 18.04
C GLY A 52 -13.23 4.12 18.65
N ARG A 53 -14.29 4.12 17.83
CA ARG A 53 -15.62 4.57 18.26
C ARG A 53 -16.48 3.51 18.94
N ARG A 54 -16.19 2.22 18.75
CA ARG A 54 -17.04 1.09 19.17
C ARG A 54 -16.36 0.35 20.33
N GLU A 55 -16.74 0.67 21.55
CA GLU A 55 -16.13 0.12 22.75
C GLU A 55 -16.14 -1.42 22.79
N HIS A 56 -17.30 -2.05 22.51
CA HIS A 56 -17.41 -3.51 22.50
C HIS A 56 -16.43 -4.16 21.50
N ALA A 57 -16.28 -3.59 20.28
CA ALA A 57 -15.36 -4.11 19.29
C ALA A 57 -13.89 -3.91 19.71
N LEU A 58 -13.57 -2.82 20.39
CA LEU A 58 -12.23 -2.60 20.95
C LEU A 58 -11.92 -3.63 22.04
N LYS A 59 -12.88 -3.91 22.92
CA LYS A 59 -12.76 -4.92 23.96
C LYS A 59 -12.51 -6.31 23.37
N ASP A 60 -13.33 -6.71 22.39
CA ASP A 60 -13.19 -8.01 21.72
C ASP A 60 -11.80 -8.17 21.07
N LEU A 61 -11.31 -7.11 20.40
CA LEU A 61 -9.97 -7.12 19.79
C LEU A 61 -8.87 -7.17 20.86
N ALA A 62 -8.99 -6.41 21.95
CA ALA A 62 -8.03 -6.38 23.03
C ALA A 62 -7.89 -7.75 23.70
N GLU A 63 -9.02 -8.44 23.93
CA GLU A 63 -9.05 -9.80 24.50
C GLU A 63 -8.53 -10.85 23.51
N THR A 64 -8.87 -10.72 22.23
CA THR A 64 -8.46 -11.69 21.18
C THR A 64 -6.96 -11.67 20.92
N TYR A 65 -6.36 -10.49 20.82
CA TYR A 65 -4.97 -10.34 20.38
C TYR A 65 -3.98 -10.03 21.51
N GLY A 66 -4.45 -9.56 22.67
CA GLY A 66 -3.59 -9.18 23.80
C GLY A 66 -3.02 -10.33 24.58
N ASN A 67 -3.74 -11.44 24.69
CA ASN A 67 -3.40 -12.55 25.60
C ASN A 67 -2.16 -13.37 25.20
N ASP A 68 -1.64 -13.20 23.99
CA ASP A 68 -0.61 -14.06 23.42
C ASP A 68 0.80 -13.90 24.02
N ALA A 69 1.15 -12.70 24.50
CA ALA A 69 2.52 -12.39 24.90
C ALA A 69 2.72 -12.10 26.40
N ARG A 70 1.67 -11.70 27.11
CA ARG A 70 1.73 -11.28 28.53
C ARG A 70 0.67 -11.94 29.41
N GLY A 71 -0.28 -12.66 28.83
CA GLY A 71 -1.46 -13.16 29.53
C GLY A 71 -2.49 -12.09 29.90
N GLU A 72 -2.32 -10.86 29.40
CA GLU A 72 -3.19 -9.71 29.65
C GLU A 72 -3.76 -9.15 28.36
N ALA A 73 -5.03 -8.73 28.37
CA ALA A 73 -5.67 -8.04 27.27
C ALA A 73 -4.96 -6.69 26.98
N TYR A 74 -4.98 -6.25 25.72
CA TYR A 74 -4.50 -4.90 25.41
C TYR A 74 -5.36 -3.85 26.10
N LYS A 75 -4.76 -2.68 26.39
CA LYS A 75 -5.52 -1.52 26.79
C LYS A 75 -6.38 -1.03 25.62
N TYR A 76 -7.54 -0.48 25.90
CA TYR A 76 -8.40 0.13 24.90
C TYR A 76 -9.18 1.30 25.48
N THR A 77 -9.56 2.25 24.63
CA THR A 77 -10.40 3.39 24.99
C THR A 77 -11.11 3.96 23.76
N THR A 78 -12.27 4.57 23.97
CA THR A 78 -12.93 5.40 22.95
C THR A 78 -12.46 6.86 22.99
N ASP A 79 -11.71 7.23 24.03
CA ASP A 79 -11.14 8.57 24.24
C ASP A 79 -9.73 8.66 23.62
N VAL A 80 -9.68 9.09 22.35
CA VAL A 80 -8.42 9.29 21.64
C VAL A 80 -7.63 10.45 22.22
N GLN A 81 -8.30 11.53 22.69
CA GLN A 81 -7.62 12.68 23.28
C GLN A 81 -6.93 12.31 24.59
N GLY A 82 -7.63 11.63 25.51
CA GLY A 82 -7.03 11.16 26.75
C GLY A 82 -5.84 10.22 26.52
N ALA A 83 -5.90 9.37 25.46
CA ALA A 83 -4.76 8.54 25.09
C ALA A 83 -3.55 9.38 24.61
N LEU A 84 -3.80 10.44 23.85
CA LEU A 84 -2.76 11.37 23.40
C LEU A 84 -2.17 12.18 24.54
N ASP A 85 -2.99 12.59 25.50
CA ASP A 85 -2.61 13.36 26.68
C ASP A 85 -1.91 12.53 27.78
N GLY A 86 -1.80 11.21 27.57
CA GLY A 86 -1.09 10.32 28.49
C GLY A 86 -1.91 9.78 29.65
N GLU A 87 -3.24 9.96 29.67
CA GLU A 87 -4.11 9.47 30.76
C GLU A 87 -4.08 7.94 30.93
N TYR A 88 -3.75 7.23 29.85
CA TYR A 88 -3.69 5.75 29.81
C TYR A 88 -2.25 5.21 29.82
N GLY A 89 -1.24 6.08 29.78
CA GLY A 89 0.18 5.75 29.76
C GLY A 89 0.95 6.57 28.72
N ASP A 90 2.28 6.41 28.70
CA ASP A 90 3.13 7.06 27.71
C ASP A 90 3.13 6.28 26.40
N TYR A 91 2.80 6.97 25.32
CA TYR A 91 2.83 6.44 23.97
C TYR A 91 3.62 7.37 23.07
N GLU A 92 4.58 6.81 22.31
CA GLU A 92 5.47 7.57 21.42
C GLU A 92 4.89 7.72 20.02
N ILE A 93 4.14 6.73 19.56
CA ILE A 93 3.62 6.64 18.18
C ILE A 93 2.10 6.77 18.21
N PHE A 94 1.58 7.60 17.32
CA PHE A 94 0.17 7.64 16.95
C PHE A 94 0.01 7.03 15.55
N PHE A 95 -0.72 5.93 15.47
CA PHE A 95 -1.10 5.29 14.21
C PHE A 95 -2.55 5.57 13.87
N ASP A 96 -2.82 5.98 12.62
CA ASP A 96 -4.18 6.20 12.14
C ASP A 96 -4.58 5.30 10.96
N ALA A 97 -5.58 4.45 11.17
CA ALA A 97 -6.29 3.69 10.16
C ALA A 97 -7.79 4.05 10.08
N SER A 98 -8.15 5.24 10.54
CA SER A 98 -9.52 5.76 10.44
C SER A 98 -9.89 6.14 8.99
N GLY A 99 -11.14 6.55 8.77
CA GLY A 99 -11.57 7.05 7.46
C GLY A 99 -10.78 8.30 7.04
N THR A 100 -10.46 8.40 5.76
CA THR A 100 -9.62 9.48 5.19
C THR A 100 -10.13 10.89 5.51
N LEU A 101 -11.45 11.08 5.56
CA LEU A 101 -12.08 12.37 5.93
C LEU A 101 -11.73 12.84 7.34
N GLN A 102 -11.47 11.92 8.27
CA GLN A 102 -11.20 12.24 9.69
C GLN A 102 -9.70 12.30 10.00
N ARG A 103 -8.87 11.74 9.13
CA ARG A 103 -7.43 11.58 9.35
C ARG A 103 -6.72 12.88 9.67
N GLY A 104 -7.00 13.96 8.92
CA GLY A 104 -6.41 15.26 9.15
C GLY A 104 -6.63 15.76 10.59
N THR A 105 -7.85 15.62 11.12
CA THR A 105 -8.17 16.00 12.50
C THR A 105 -7.34 15.20 13.52
N PHE A 106 -7.22 13.89 13.34
CA PHE A 106 -6.44 13.06 14.25
C PHE A 106 -4.94 13.33 14.18
N ILE A 107 -4.42 13.61 12.98
CA ILE A 107 -3.01 14.01 12.81
C ILE A 107 -2.76 15.35 13.50
N ASP A 108 -3.65 16.36 13.35
CA ASP A 108 -3.55 17.65 14.04
C ASP A 108 -3.51 17.48 15.57
N MET A 109 -4.33 16.59 16.12
CA MET A 109 -4.34 16.26 17.56
C MET A 109 -3.01 15.61 17.99
N ALA A 110 -2.54 14.61 17.23
CA ALA A 110 -1.33 13.89 17.56
C ALA A 110 -0.06 14.75 17.45
N VAL A 111 -0.01 15.69 16.49
CA VAL A 111 1.07 16.69 16.38
C VAL A 111 1.10 17.60 17.60
N LYS A 112 -0.06 18.09 18.06
CA LYS A 112 -0.14 18.91 19.30
C LYS A 112 0.35 18.14 20.53
N ALA A 113 0.13 16.83 20.55
CA ALA A 113 0.60 15.95 21.61
C ALA A 113 2.07 15.48 21.43
N GLY A 114 2.77 15.95 20.39
CA GLY A 114 4.18 15.65 20.13
C GLY A 114 4.46 14.19 19.77
N LYS A 115 3.51 13.47 19.19
CA LYS A 115 3.64 12.05 18.84
C LYS A 115 4.28 11.85 17.46
N ALA A 116 5.08 10.81 17.31
CA ALA A 116 5.45 10.33 15.98
C ALA A 116 4.21 9.83 15.23
N ILE A 117 4.09 10.14 13.94
CA ILE A 117 2.88 9.88 13.16
C ILE A 117 3.11 8.71 12.18
N TYR A 118 2.23 7.73 12.19
CA TYR A 118 2.17 6.70 11.14
C TYR A 118 0.73 6.52 10.70
N CYS A 119 0.44 6.53 9.39
CA CYS A 119 -0.94 6.42 8.96
C CYS A 119 -1.14 5.62 7.67
N GLU A 120 -2.37 5.14 7.50
CA GLU A 120 -2.81 4.53 6.27
C GLU A 120 -2.87 5.52 5.10
N LYS A 121 -2.74 4.99 3.89
CA LYS A 121 -3.02 5.73 2.66
C LYS A 121 -4.54 5.73 2.36
N PRO A 122 -5.02 6.71 1.60
CA PRO A 122 -4.41 8.00 1.27
C PRO A 122 -4.28 8.88 2.51
N THR A 123 -3.25 9.72 2.55
CA THR A 123 -2.97 10.55 3.74
C THR A 123 -4.00 11.65 3.96
N ALA A 124 -4.67 12.08 2.91
CA ALA A 124 -5.78 13.04 2.93
C ALA A 124 -6.72 12.81 1.73
N THR A 125 -7.82 13.55 1.68
CA THR A 125 -8.80 13.49 0.58
C THR A 125 -8.38 14.26 -0.66
N ASN A 126 -7.38 15.16 -0.54
CA ASN A 126 -6.81 15.94 -1.63
C ASN A 126 -5.34 16.28 -1.35
N SER A 127 -4.61 16.64 -2.41
CA SER A 127 -3.17 16.90 -2.32
C SER A 127 -2.81 18.15 -1.53
N VAL A 128 -3.66 19.17 -1.53
CA VAL A 128 -3.44 20.40 -0.73
C VAL A 128 -3.43 20.08 0.76
N GLU A 129 -4.41 19.33 1.21
CA GLU A 129 -4.49 18.89 2.61
C GLU A 129 -3.36 17.89 2.95
N ALA A 130 -3.03 16.97 2.05
CA ALA A 130 -1.94 16.04 2.25
C ALA A 130 -0.60 16.75 2.44
N VAL A 131 -0.31 17.77 1.63
CA VAL A 131 0.89 18.61 1.75
C VAL A 131 0.85 19.44 3.05
N ARG A 132 -0.31 19.99 3.42
CA ARG A 132 -0.48 20.70 4.71
C ARG A 132 -0.09 19.81 5.88
N LEU A 133 -0.62 18.59 5.92
CA LEU A 133 -0.33 17.63 6.99
C LEU A 133 1.16 17.24 7.01
N ALA A 134 1.75 16.96 5.85
CA ALA A 134 3.16 16.64 5.75
C ALA A 134 4.06 17.76 6.27
N LYS A 135 3.78 19.01 5.88
CA LYS A 135 4.49 20.19 6.38
C LYS A 135 4.29 20.40 7.87
N LEU A 136 3.06 20.29 8.37
CA LEU A 136 2.75 20.44 9.79
C LEU A 136 3.59 19.49 10.66
N VAL A 137 3.68 18.22 10.24
CA VAL A 137 4.43 17.22 11.01
C VAL A 137 5.93 17.45 10.90
N SER A 138 6.41 17.81 9.70
CA SER A 138 7.82 18.14 9.45
C SER A 138 8.25 19.38 10.22
N ASP A 139 7.47 20.46 10.20
CA ASP A 139 7.77 21.72 10.92
C ASP A 139 7.77 21.53 12.44
N ALA A 140 6.99 20.58 12.95
CA ALA A 140 7.03 20.16 14.34
C ALA A 140 8.25 19.28 14.69
N GLY A 141 9.08 18.91 13.71
CA GLY A 141 10.24 18.04 13.91
C GLY A 141 9.90 16.61 14.30
N LEU A 142 8.67 16.14 14.00
CA LEU A 142 8.19 14.83 14.41
C LEU A 142 8.50 13.76 13.34
N LYS A 143 8.91 12.60 13.82
CA LYS A 143 9.06 11.41 12.96
C LYS A 143 7.72 11.01 12.40
N ASN A 144 7.70 10.67 11.11
CA ASN A 144 6.44 10.35 10.49
C ASN A 144 6.60 9.36 9.33
N GLY A 145 5.49 8.70 9.00
CA GLY A 145 5.45 7.71 7.93
C GLY A 145 4.05 7.45 7.42
N VAL A 146 3.99 6.96 6.19
CA VAL A 146 2.78 6.48 5.53
C VAL A 146 2.93 5.02 5.12
N VAL A 147 1.82 4.29 5.16
CA VAL A 147 1.78 2.91 4.69
C VAL A 147 2.02 2.83 3.18
N GLN A 148 3.07 2.10 2.78
CA GLN A 148 3.45 1.81 1.40
C GLN A 148 3.75 0.31 1.24
N ASP A 149 2.80 -0.51 1.62
CA ASP A 149 2.90 -1.95 1.79
C ASP A 149 3.47 -2.70 0.57
N LYS A 150 3.13 -2.27 -0.65
CA LYS A 150 3.55 -2.97 -1.87
C LYS A 150 5.06 -2.98 -2.07
N LEU A 151 5.79 -1.98 -1.58
CA LEU A 151 7.27 -1.95 -1.66
C LEU A 151 7.92 -3.11 -0.88
N TRP A 152 7.22 -3.67 0.09
CA TRP A 152 7.70 -4.75 0.94
C TRP A 152 7.26 -6.14 0.48
N LEU A 153 6.46 -6.22 -0.59
CA LEU A 153 6.10 -7.49 -1.21
C LEU A 153 7.34 -8.17 -1.80
N PRO A 154 7.50 -9.48 -1.65
CA PRO A 154 8.69 -10.20 -2.11
C PRO A 154 8.99 -9.97 -3.61
N GLY A 155 7.97 -9.97 -4.46
CA GLY A 155 8.13 -9.73 -5.90
C GLY A 155 8.68 -8.33 -6.19
N LEU A 156 8.17 -7.30 -5.51
CA LEU A 156 8.61 -5.91 -5.71
C LEU A 156 10.02 -5.67 -5.16
N ARG A 157 10.35 -6.29 -4.02
CA ARG A 157 11.72 -6.26 -3.46
C ARG A 157 12.74 -6.89 -4.41
N LYS A 158 12.40 -8.04 -5.02
CA LYS A 158 13.24 -8.70 -6.02
C LYS A 158 13.40 -7.84 -7.28
N LEU A 159 12.31 -7.20 -7.77
CA LEU A 159 12.40 -6.27 -8.90
C LEU A 159 13.34 -5.10 -8.62
N LYS A 160 13.21 -4.49 -7.46
CA LYS A 160 14.09 -3.39 -7.03
C LYS A 160 15.55 -3.84 -6.98
N MET A 161 15.81 -5.00 -6.37
CA MET A 161 17.15 -5.61 -6.33
C MET A 161 17.72 -5.83 -7.74
N LEU A 162 16.96 -6.38 -8.67
CA LEU A 162 17.40 -6.62 -10.05
C LEU A 162 17.76 -5.30 -10.75
N LYS A 163 16.98 -4.24 -10.54
CA LYS A 163 17.28 -2.91 -11.08
C LYS A 163 18.59 -2.36 -10.50
N GLU A 164 18.75 -2.41 -9.18
CA GLU A 164 19.93 -1.91 -8.47
C GLU A 164 21.20 -2.66 -8.89
N LEU A 165 21.09 -3.96 -9.18
CA LEU A 165 22.19 -4.78 -9.73
C LEU A 165 22.48 -4.50 -11.22
N GLY A 166 21.68 -3.66 -11.88
CA GLY A 166 21.85 -3.34 -13.31
C GLY A 166 21.44 -4.45 -14.28
N PHE A 167 20.63 -5.43 -13.81
CA PHE A 167 20.20 -6.60 -14.62
C PHE A 167 19.49 -6.18 -15.91
N PHE A 168 18.65 -5.16 -15.87
CA PHE A 168 17.91 -4.70 -17.05
C PHE A 168 18.76 -3.91 -18.04
N GLY A 169 19.90 -3.32 -17.61
CA GLY A 169 20.55 -2.25 -18.36
C GLY A 169 19.60 -1.04 -18.47
N LYS A 170 19.46 -0.46 -19.67
CA LYS A 170 18.42 0.55 -19.92
C LYS A 170 17.06 -0.13 -19.90
N ILE A 171 16.14 0.34 -19.04
CA ILE A 171 14.74 -0.08 -19.05
C ILE A 171 14.07 0.53 -20.30
N LEU A 172 13.37 -0.30 -21.06
CA LEU A 172 12.68 0.08 -22.28
C LEU A 172 11.20 0.34 -22.03
N SER A 173 10.57 -0.53 -21.23
CA SER A 173 9.16 -0.39 -20.84
C SER A 173 8.86 -1.16 -19.56
N VAL A 174 7.80 -0.70 -18.88
CA VAL A 174 7.22 -1.39 -17.73
C VAL A 174 5.71 -1.55 -17.97
N ARG A 175 5.18 -2.75 -17.77
CA ARG A 175 3.75 -3.04 -17.88
C ARG A 175 3.25 -3.68 -16.61
N GLY A 176 2.21 -3.12 -16.01
CA GLY A 176 1.58 -3.62 -14.80
C GLY A 176 0.11 -3.94 -15.01
N ASP A 177 -0.32 -5.13 -14.61
CA ASP A 177 -1.71 -5.53 -14.55
C ASP A 177 -2.08 -5.92 -13.13
N PHE A 178 -3.06 -5.22 -12.57
CA PHE A 178 -3.61 -5.50 -11.24
C PHE A 178 -5.11 -5.68 -11.32
N GLY A 179 -5.62 -6.65 -10.60
CA GLY A 179 -7.04 -6.76 -10.37
C GLY A 179 -7.58 -8.18 -10.44
N TYR A 180 -8.87 -8.27 -10.21
CA TYR A 180 -9.60 -9.52 -10.17
C TYR A 180 -11.10 -9.25 -10.27
N TRP A 181 -11.87 -10.31 -10.49
CA TRP A 181 -13.32 -10.22 -10.49
C TRP A 181 -13.86 -10.05 -9.08
N VAL A 182 -14.49 -8.93 -8.79
CA VAL A 182 -15.14 -8.65 -7.51
C VAL A 182 -16.64 -8.86 -7.66
N PHE A 183 -17.17 -9.81 -6.88
CA PHE A 183 -18.61 -10.10 -6.89
C PHE A 183 -19.42 -8.87 -6.47
N THR A 184 -20.47 -8.59 -7.24
CA THR A 184 -21.31 -7.39 -7.10
C THR A 184 -22.49 -7.56 -6.15
N GLY A 185 -22.79 -8.81 -5.75
CA GLY A 185 -23.97 -9.17 -4.98
C GLY A 185 -25.25 -9.34 -5.80
N MET A 186 -25.16 -9.30 -7.14
CA MET A 186 -26.34 -9.49 -8.01
C MET A 186 -26.84 -10.94 -8.01
N ASP A 187 -25.95 -11.89 -7.75
CA ASP A 187 -26.29 -13.28 -7.54
C ASP A 187 -26.53 -13.51 -6.04
N PRO A 188 -27.71 -14.04 -5.62
CA PRO A 188 -28.02 -14.31 -4.20
C PRO A 188 -27.01 -15.25 -3.51
N ASP A 189 -26.42 -16.18 -4.27
CA ASP A 189 -25.41 -17.11 -3.76
C ASP A 189 -23.99 -16.52 -3.70
N GLN A 190 -23.81 -15.31 -4.25
CA GLN A 190 -22.53 -14.62 -4.32
C GLN A 190 -22.69 -13.16 -3.83
N PRO A 191 -22.71 -12.95 -2.52
CA PRO A 191 -22.91 -11.61 -1.96
C PRO A 191 -21.78 -10.65 -2.37
N ALA A 192 -22.04 -9.35 -2.24
CA ALA A 192 -21.06 -8.32 -2.56
C ALA A 192 -19.76 -8.54 -1.77
N GLN A 193 -18.63 -8.60 -2.48
CA GLN A 193 -17.33 -8.95 -1.90
C GLN A 193 -16.64 -7.76 -1.24
N ARG A 194 -16.93 -6.54 -1.68
CA ARG A 194 -16.37 -5.31 -1.14
C ARG A 194 -17.47 -4.39 -0.62
N PRO A 195 -17.19 -3.58 0.40
CA PRO A 195 -18.09 -2.55 0.89
C PRO A 195 -18.51 -1.58 -0.23
N SER A 196 -19.77 -1.17 -0.20
CA SER A 196 -20.39 -0.33 -1.24
C SER A 196 -19.71 1.03 -1.43
N TRP A 197 -19.11 1.59 -0.38
CA TRP A 197 -18.41 2.88 -0.45
C TRP A 197 -17.26 2.87 -1.48
N ASN A 198 -16.64 1.70 -1.77
CA ASN A 198 -15.57 1.59 -2.76
C ASN A 198 -16.01 1.99 -4.18
N TYR A 199 -17.31 1.94 -4.46
CA TYR A 199 -17.90 2.20 -5.78
C TYR A 199 -18.72 3.49 -5.82
N ARG A 200 -18.61 4.33 -4.78
CA ARG A 200 -19.29 5.61 -4.70
C ARG A 200 -18.28 6.76 -4.61
N SER A 201 -18.30 7.64 -5.59
CA SER A 201 -17.37 8.76 -5.69
C SER A 201 -17.55 9.77 -4.55
N GLU A 202 -18.79 9.95 -4.09
CA GLU A 202 -19.15 10.79 -2.95
C GLU A 202 -18.55 10.31 -1.62
N ASP A 203 -18.25 9.01 -1.51
CA ASP A 203 -17.59 8.40 -0.35
C ASP A 203 -16.08 8.28 -0.50
N GLY A 204 -15.51 8.82 -1.57
CA GLY A 204 -14.08 8.72 -1.88
C GLY A 204 -13.66 7.37 -2.44
N GLY A 205 -14.62 6.60 -3.01
CA GLY A 205 -14.35 5.35 -3.73
C GLY A 205 -13.79 5.60 -5.13
N GLY A 206 -13.33 4.54 -5.74
CA GLY A 206 -12.82 4.48 -7.11
C GLY A 206 -11.48 3.74 -7.22
N MET A 207 -11.32 3.02 -8.31
CA MET A 207 -10.10 2.27 -8.62
C MET A 207 -8.91 3.20 -8.77
N MET A 208 -9.09 4.34 -9.44
CA MET A 208 -8.03 5.31 -9.68
C MET A 208 -7.53 5.92 -8.36
N ILE A 209 -8.45 6.33 -7.49
CA ILE A 209 -8.10 6.90 -6.18
C ILE A 209 -7.40 5.86 -5.31
N ASP A 210 -7.87 4.61 -5.31
CA ASP A 210 -7.27 3.53 -4.52
C ASP A 210 -5.88 3.16 -5.05
N MET A 211 -5.73 2.93 -6.37
CA MET A 211 -4.55 2.32 -6.93
C MET A 211 -3.45 3.31 -7.33
N PHE A 212 -3.77 4.54 -7.74
CA PHE A 212 -2.71 5.48 -8.15
C PHE A 212 -1.85 5.94 -6.98
N CYS A 213 -2.39 5.99 -5.76
CA CYS A 213 -1.57 6.15 -4.56
C CYS A 213 -0.51 5.04 -4.44
N HIS A 214 -0.87 3.78 -4.77
CA HIS A 214 0.06 2.67 -4.78
C HIS A 214 1.05 2.74 -5.94
N TRP A 215 0.57 3.03 -7.16
CA TRP A 215 1.45 3.10 -8.32
C TRP A 215 2.46 4.23 -8.21
N ARG A 216 2.10 5.36 -7.59
CA ARG A 216 3.05 6.44 -7.37
C ARG A 216 4.29 5.95 -6.64
N TYR A 217 4.14 5.39 -5.46
CA TYR A 217 5.30 4.99 -4.69
C TYR A 217 6.01 3.75 -5.25
N VAL A 218 5.27 2.84 -5.91
CA VAL A 218 5.90 1.68 -6.60
C VAL A 218 6.77 2.16 -7.74
N ILE A 219 6.24 3.02 -8.62
CA ILE A 219 6.96 3.51 -9.78
C ILE A 219 8.16 4.36 -9.33
N ASP A 220 7.95 5.36 -8.48
CA ASP A 220 9.00 6.27 -8.02
C ASP A 220 10.17 5.51 -7.36
N ASN A 221 9.88 4.51 -6.52
CA ASN A 221 10.92 3.79 -5.76
C ASN A 221 11.57 2.64 -6.52
N VAL A 222 10.90 2.06 -7.53
CA VAL A 222 11.43 0.90 -8.27
C VAL A 222 11.98 1.31 -9.63
N PHE A 223 11.33 2.24 -10.33
CA PHE A 223 11.69 2.56 -11.72
C PHE A 223 12.25 3.98 -11.88
N GLY A 224 11.65 4.96 -11.25
CA GLY A 224 12.07 6.35 -11.28
C GLY A 224 10.90 7.32 -11.21
N PRO A 225 11.16 8.63 -11.02
CA PRO A 225 10.11 9.62 -10.80
C PRO A 225 9.17 9.77 -11.99
N VAL A 226 7.86 9.85 -11.71
CA VAL A 226 6.83 10.09 -12.72
C VAL A 226 6.85 11.57 -13.11
N LYS A 227 7.03 11.86 -14.41
CA LYS A 227 7.04 13.20 -15.00
C LYS A 227 5.65 13.65 -15.45
N SER A 228 4.92 12.78 -16.15
CA SER A 228 3.58 13.07 -16.66
C SER A 228 2.76 11.80 -16.83
N LEU A 229 1.45 11.94 -16.98
CA LEU A 229 0.56 10.79 -17.17
C LEU A 229 -0.61 11.14 -18.11
N VAL A 230 -1.16 10.09 -18.71
CA VAL A 230 -2.52 10.08 -19.26
C VAL A 230 -3.28 8.91 -18.66
N ALA A 231 -4.52 9.15 -18.24
CA ALA A 231 -5.33 8.12 -17.58
C ALA A 231 -6.77 8.13 -18.10
N TYR A 232 -7.40 6.96 -18.01
CA TYR A 232 -8.81 6.75 -18.28
C TYR A 232 -9.41 5.85 -17.21
N GLY A 233 -10.54 6.28 -16.63
CA GLY A 233 -11.35 5.48 -15.71
C GLY A 233 -12.63 5.02 -16.38
N ASN A 234 -13.22 3.93 -15.89
CA ASN A 234 -14.52 3.48 -16.34
C ASN A 234 -15.31 2.83 -15.19
N THR A 235 -16.62 3.00 -15.19
CA THR A 235 -17.55 2.25 -14.34
C THR A 235 -18.13 1.14 -15.22
N ASP A 236 -17.45 -0.01 -15.26
CA ASP A 236 -17.81 -1.13 -16.13
C ASP A 236 -19.08 -1.85 -15.64
N ILE A 237 -19.28 -1.89 -14.32
CA ILE A 237 -20.45 -2.48 -13.69
C ILE A 237 -21.14 -1.41 -12.84
N ASP A 238 -22.18 -0.79 -13.38
CA ASP A 238 -22.88 0.32 -12.74
C ASP A 238 -23.97 -0.15 -11.74
N GLU A 239 -24.51 -1.36 -11.87
CA GLU A 239 -25.47 -1.92 -10.93
C GLU A 239 -24.79 -2.84 -9.93
N ARG A 240 -24.93 -2.52 -8.64
CA ARG A 240 -24.35 -3.28 -7.53
C ARG A 240 -25.34 -3.34 -6.36
N ARG A 241 -24.99 -4.12 -5.32
CA ARG A 241 -25.79 -4.22 -4.11
C ARG A 241 -25.01 -3.76 -2.88
N HIS A 242 -25.72 -3.11 -1.98
CA HIS A 242 -25.24 -2.79 -0.64
C HIS A 242 -25.04 -4.06 0.19
N GLU A 243 -24.44 -3.89 1.37
CA GLU A 243 -24.18 -4.96 2.34
C GLU A 243 -25.46 -5.63 2.85
N ASP A 244 -26.61 -4.92 2.80
CA ASP A 244 -27.95 -5.43 3.13
C ASP A 244 -28.68 -6.06 1.92
N GLY A 245 -28.03 -6.10 0.76
CA GLY A 245 -28.57 -6.65 -0.47
C GLY A 245 -29.43 -5.68 -1.31
N THR A 246 -29.64 -4.43 -0.86
CA THR A 246 -30.40 -3.44 -1.64
C THR A 246 -29.60 -2.94 -2.84
N PRO A 247 -30.25 -2.73 -4.01
CA PRO A 247 -29.54 -2.29 -5.21
C PRO A 247 -29.12 -0.81 -5.13
N TYR A 248 -27.98 -0.48 -5.74
CA TYR A 248 -27.53 0.90 -5.95
C TYR A 248 -26.79 1.03 -7.29
N LYS A 249 -26.66 2.27 -7.79
CA LYS A 249 -25.79 2.59 -8.93
C LYS A 249 -24.43 3.04 -8.44
N ALA A 250 -23.38 2.40 -8.99
CA ALA A 250 -22.01 2.83 -8.79
C ALA A 250 -21.78 4.20 -9.46
N THR A 251 -21.06 5.08 -8.79
CA THR A 251 -20.71 6.43 -9.28
C THR A 251 -19.20 6.62 -9.42
N ALA A 252 -18.41 5.69 -8.89
CA ALA A 252 -16.96 5.68 -9.02
C ALA A 252 -16.50 4.67 -10.06
N ASP A 253 -15.31 4.88 -10.59
CA ASP A 253 -14.64 3.95 -11.49
C ASP A 253 -14.30 2.62 -10.79
N ASP A 254 -14.48 1.53 -11.50
CA ASP A 254 -14.06 0.19 -11.08
C ASP A 254 -12.95 -0.40 -11.96
N SER A 255 -12.55 0.36 -12.97
CA SER A 255 -11.38 0.12 -13.82
C SER A 255 -10.64 1.42 -14.11
N ALA A 256 -9.30 1.37 -14.08
CA ALA A 256 -8.42 2.50 -14.38
C ALA A 256 -7.24 2.04 -15.24
N TYR A 257 -6.96 2.80 -16.28
CA TYR A 257 -5.91 2.54 -17.26
C TYR A 257 -5.03 3.78 -17.34
N ALA A 258 -3.69 3.59 -17.28
CA ALA A 258 -2.79 4.75 -17.34
C ALA A 258 -1.48 4.43 -18.06
N ILE A 259 -0.93 5.48 -18.68
CA ILE A 259 0.45 5.54 -19.12
C ILE A 259 1.14 6.64 -18.31
N PHE A 260 2.22 6.27 -17.65
CA PHE A 260 3.10 7.18 -16.92
C PHE A 260 4.41 7.32 -17.71
N LEU A 261 4.82 8.55 -18.00
CA LEU A 261 6.13 8.86 -18.55
C LEU A 261 7.06 9.25 -17.40
N LEU A 262 8.19 8.59 -17.28
CA LEU A 262 9.19 8.88 -16.26
C LEU A 262 10.16 9.98 -16.73
N GLU A 263 10.93 10.56 -15.81
CA GLU A 263 11.89 11.63 -16.11
C GLU A 263 12.99 11.18 -17.09
N ASP A 264 13.39 9.90 -17.02
CA ASP A 264 14.39 9.32 -17.92
C ASP A 264 13.84 8.89 -19.30
N GLY A 265 12.53 9.10 -19.53
CA GLY A 265 11.82 8.72 -20.75
C GLY A 265 11.29 7.30 -20.76
N THR A 266 11.44 6.52 -19.69
CA THR A 266 10.81 5.20 -19.56
C THR A 266 9.29 5.33 -19.54
N VAL A 267 8.61 4.46 -20.30
CA VAL A 267 7.15 4.38 -20.32
C VAL A 267 6.67 3.26 -19.43
N CYS A 268 5.79 3.59 -18.50
CA CYS A 268 5.11 2.64 -17.63
C CYS A 268 3.62 2.62 -17.97
N GLN A 269 3.07 1.46 -18.31
CA GLN A 269 1.64 1.27 -18.54
C GLN A 269 1.06 0.42 -17.41
N PHE A 270 0.04 0.92 -16.72
CA PHE A 270 -0.60 0.18 -15.64
C PHE A 270 -2.11 0.13 -15.82
N ASN A 271 -2.65 -1.08 -15.76
CA ASN A 271 -4.06 -1.38 -15.77
C ASN A 271 -4.49 -1.88 -14.39
N SER A 272 -5.60 -1.38 -13.90
CA SER A 272 -6.16 -1.79 -12.62
C SER A 272 -7.66 -1.98 -12.76
N SER A 273 -8.22 -3.14 -12.38
CA SER A 273 -9.65 -3.40 -12.55
C SER A 273 -10.19 -4.37 -11.49
N TRP A 274 -11.37 -4.07 -10.98
CA TRP A 274 -12.17 -4.99 -10.17
C TRP A 274 -13.15 -5.83 -11.01
N CYS A 275 -13.07 -5.70 -12.35
CA CYS A 275 -13.97 -6.35 -13.31
C CYS A 275 -13.23 -7.35 -14.23
N THR A 276 -12.04 -7.78 -13.85
CA THR A 276 -11.18 -8.66 -14.67
C THR A 276 -11.15 -10.08 -14.12
N ARG A 277 -11.49 -11.06 -14.97
CA ARG A 277 -11.21 -12.48 -14.67
C ARG A 277 -9.75 -12.77 -14.92
N VAL A 278 -9.07 -13.27 -13.88
CA VAL A 278 -7.62 -13.47 -13.91
C VAL A 278 -7.27 -14.66 -14.79
N ARG A 279 -6.39 -14.43 -15.80
CA ARG A 279 -5.74 -15.44 -16.64
C ARG A 279 -4.24 -15.15 -16.71
N ARG A 280 -3.59 -15.04 -15.57
CA ARG A 280 -2.17 -14.82 -15.34
C ARG A 280 -1.79 -15.45 -13.99
N ASP A 281 -0.53 -15.51 -13.68
CA ASP A 281 -0.02 -16.26 -12.52
C ASP A 281 -0.39 -15.66 -11.16
N ASP A 282 -0.71 -14.34 -11.12
CA ASP A 282 -1.00 -13.65 -9.85
C ASP A 282 -2.00 -12.50 -10.04
N LEU A 283 -2.51 -11.94 -8.95
CA LEU A 283 -3.41 -10.77 -8.95
C LEU A 283 -2.72 -9.49 -9.41
N LEU A 284 -1.42 -9.39 -9.21
CA LEU A 284 -0.53 -8.37 -9.74
C LEU A 284 0.52 -9.04 -10.62
N THR A 285 0.73 -8.48 -11.80
CA THR A 285 1.86 -8.85 -12.67
C THR A 285 2.53 -7.57 -13.14
N ILE A 286 3.84 -7.46 -12.95
CA ILE A 286 4.65 -6.36 -13.49
C ILE A 286 5.72 -6.96 -14.36
N GLN A 287 5.68 -6.64 -15.65
CA GLN A 287 6.72 -7.01 -16.61
C GLN A 287 7.62 -5.80 -16.87
N VAL A 288 8.91 -6.02 -16.77
CA VAL A 288 9.96 -5.04 -17.06
C VAL A 288 10.78 -5.57 -18.23
N ASP A 289 10.87 -4.81 -19.30
CA ASP A 289 11.72 -5.12 -20.44
C ASP A 289 12.91 -4.16 -20.48
N GLY A 290 14.12 -4.70 -20.56
CA GLY A 290 15.37 -3.96 -20.60
C GLY A 290 16.30 -4.48 -21.70
N LEU A 291 17.34 -3.71 -22.03
CA LEU A 291 18.30 -4.07 -23.06
C LEU A 291 19.11 -5.33 -22.72
N LYS A 292 19.35 -5.60 -21.43
CA LYS A 292 20.18 -6.73 -20.98
C LYS A 292 19.37 -7.90 -20.44
N GLY A 293 18.09 -7.69 -20.12
CA GLY A 293 17.20 -8.70 -19.58
C GLY A 293 15.84 -8.17 -19.26
N SER A 294 14.90 -9.09 -19.09
CA SER A 294 13.51 -8.81 -18.73
C SER A 294 13.13 -9.58 -17.47
N ALA A 295 12.13 -9.09 -16.76
CA ALA A 295 11.56 -9.76 -15.59
C ALA A 295 10.04 -9.70 -15.60
N VAL A 296 9.40 -10.71 -15.05
CA VAL A 296 7.97 -10.72 -14.72
C VAL A 296 7.83 -10.99 -13.23
N ALA A 297 7.25 -10.06 -12.52
CA ALA A 297 7.02 -10.14 -11.08
C ALA A 297 5.54 -10.24 -10.75
N GLY A 298 5.19 -11.17 -9.85
CA GLY A 298 3.93 -11.18 -9.12
C GLY A 298 4.08 -10.57 -7.72
N LEU A 299 3.16 -10.86 -6.82
CA LEU A 299 3.24 -10.44 -5.42
C LEU A 299 4.45 -11.06 -4.70
N ARG A 300 4.81 -12.29 -5.04
CA ARG A 300 5.86 -13.08 -4.37
C ARG A 300 6.98 -13.49 -5.29
N GLU A 301 6.65 -13.98 -6.47
CA GLU A 301 7.59 -14.62 -7.39
C GLU A 301 8.08 -13.64 -8.45
N VAL A 302 9.29 -13.88 -8.93
CA VAL A 302 9.87 -13.19 -10.07
C VAL A 302 10.55 -14.22 -10.97
N VAL A 303 10.29 -14.14 -12.25
CA VAL A 303 11.03 -14.86 -13.29
C VAL A 303 11.78 -13.85 -14.15
N VAL A 304 12.95 -14.25 -14.64
CA VAL A 304 13.84 -13.41 -15.45
C VAL A 304 14.30 -14.15 -16.69
N GLN A 305 14.55 -13.39 -17.76
CA GLN A 305 15.21 -13.87 -18.96
C GLN A 305 16.31 -12.89 -19.34
N SER A 306 17.54 -13.39 -19.49
CA SER A 306 18.66 -12.57 -19.98
C SER A 306 18.62 -12.37 -21.49
N ALA A 307 19.28 -11.36 -22.00
CA ALA A 307 19.40 -11.12 -23.43
C ALA A 307 20.06 -12.33 -24.16
N ALA A 308 20.96 -13.04 -23.48
CA ALA A 308 21.65 -14.22 -24.08
C ALA A 308 20.71 -15.41 -24.23
N GLU A 309 19.68 -15.52 -23.40
CA GLU A 309 18.69 -16.61 -23.41
C GLU A 309 17.43 -16.28 -24.21
N THR A 310 17.35 -15.06 -24.76
CA THR A 310 16.17 -14.62 -25.52
C THR A 310 16.07 -15.41 -26.83
N PRO A 311 15.00 -16.19 -27.05
CA PRO A 311 14.84 -16.98 -28.28
C PRO A 311 14.59 -16.05 -29.47
N LYS A 312 14.87 -16.54 -30.66
CA LYS A 312 14.65 -15.82 -31.93
C LYS A 312 13.34 -16.30 -32.58
N PRO A 313 12.20 -15.66 -32.30
CA PRO A 313 10.93 -16.06 -32.91
C PRO A 313 10.93 -15.78 -34.41
N VAL A 314 10.16 -16.57 -35.13
CA VAL A 314 9.88 -16.34 -36.55
C VAL A 314 8.43 -15.86 -36.68
N TRP A 315 8.25 -14.65 -37.20
CA TRP A 315 6.91 -14.15 -37.49
C TRP A 315 6.39 -14.79 -38.78
N ASN A 316 5.51 -15.78 -38.62
CA ASN A 316 4.75 -16.36 -39.73
C ASN A 316 3.36 -16.78 -39.22
N PRO A 317 2.26 -16.08 -39.61
CA PRO A 317 0.93 -16.41 -39.14
C PRO A 317 0.35 -17.71 -39.72
N ASP A 318 0.96 -18.26 -40.77
CA ASP A 318 0.48 -19.46 -41.48
C ASP A 318 0.97 -20.75 -40.83
N ILE A 319 1.91 -20.68 -39.89
CA ILE A 319 2.45 -21.86 -39.18
C ILE A 319 2.41 -21.64 -37.68
N GLU A 320 2.28 -22.72 -36.94
CA GLU A 320 2.40 -22.68 -35.47
C GLU A 320 3.82 -22.25 -35.10
N GLN A 321 3.92 -21.36 -34.06
CA GLN A 321 5.22 -20.89 -33.58
C GLN A 321 6.00 -22.07 -32.97
N PRO A 322 7.21 -22.40 -33.51
CA PRO A 322 7.99 -23.54 -33.04
C PRO A 322 8.73 -23.30 -31.73
N ILE A 323 8.69 -22.06 -31.19
CA ILE A 323 9.41 -21.66 -30.00
C ILE A 323 8.45 -21.65 -28.82
N ASP A 324 8.86 -22.25 -27.70
CA ASP A 324 8.23 -22.06 -26.41
C ASP A 324 8.67 -20.70 -25.81
N PHE A 325 7.74 -19.77 -25.70
CA PHE A 325 8.02 -18.44 -25.14
C PHE A 325 8.29 -18.45 -23.63
N TYR A 326 8.09 -19.56 -22.92
CA TYR A 326 8.48 -19.74 -21.53
C TYR A 326 9.89 -20.31 -21.38
N GLU A 327 10.49 -20.82 -22.47
CA GLU A 327 11.86 -21.31 -22.46
C GLU A 327 12.85 -20.16 -22.15
N GLY A 328 13.88 -20.45 -21.36
CA GLY A 328 14.89 -19.45 -20.96
C GLY A 328 14.45 -18.52 -19.84
N TRP A 329 13.21 -18.61 -19.35
CA TRP A 329 12.80 -17.90 -18.13
C TRP A 329 13.16 -18.70 -16.89
N THR A 330 13.88 -18.06 -15.96
CA THR A 330 14.33 -18.69 -14.73
C THR A 330 13.77 -17.96 -13.51
N LYS A 331 13.45 -18.71 -12.46
CA LYS A 331 12.92 -18.16 -11.22
C LYS A 331 14.02 -17.50 -10.40
N VAL A 332 13.78 -16.29 -9.93
CA VAL A 332 14.67 -15.60 -8.97
C VAL A 332 14.46 -16.22 -7.59
N PRO A 333 15.48 -16.83 -6.99
CA PRO A 333 15.34 -17.46 -5.68
C PRO A 333 15.12 -16.40 -4.57
N ASN A 334 14.60 -16.84 -3.43
CA ASN A 334 14.54 -16.00 -2.25
C ASN A 334 15.97 -15.84 -1.68
N ASN A 335 16.37 -14.63 -1.42
CA ASN A 335 17.65 -14.30 -0.77
C ASN A 335 17.51 -14.13 0.75
N ILE A 336 16.27 -14.03 1.23
CA ILE A 336 15.91 -13.94 2.65
C ILE A 336 14.54 -14.61 2.86
N ASP A 337 14.17 -14.86 4.10
CA ASP A 337 12.81 -15.20 4.47
C ASP A 337 11.95 -13.93 4.42
N TYR A 338 10.95 -13.92 3.56
CA TYR A 338 10.03 -12.80 3.41
C TYR A 338 8.85 -12.95 4.37
N ASP A 339 8.67 -11.96 5.21
CA ASP A 339 7.52 -11.85 6.11
C ASP A 339 6.39 -10.99 5.52
N ASN A 340 5.33 -10.78 6.28
CA ASN A 340 4.21 -9.92 5.89
C ASN A 340 4.69 -8.49 5.60
N ALA A 341 4.27 -7.92 4.46
CA ALA A 341 4.71 -6.62 4.00
C ALA A 341 4.40 -5.47 5.00
N PHE A 342 3.22 -5.50 5.63
CA PHE A 342 2.85 -4.52 6.65
C PHE A 342 3.69 -4.66 7.92
N LYS A 343 3.94 -5.90 8.35
CA LYS A 343 4.78 -6.19 9.52
C LYS A 343 6.19 -5.66 9.32
N ILE A 344 6.83 -5.94 8.18
CA ILE A 344 8.18 -5.46 7.88
C ILE A 344 8.22 -3.92 7.90
N GLN A 345 7.25 -3.25 7.27
CA GLN A 345 7.20 -1.79 7.28
C GLN A 345 7.01 -1.22 8.68
N TRP A 346 6.18 -1.85 9.53
CA TRP A 346 6.05 -1.49 10.93
C TRP A 346 7.37 -1.63 11.70
N GLU A 347 8.08 -2.73 11.51
CA GLU A 347 9.38 -2.95 12.15
C GLU A 347 10.39 -1.87 11.78
N GLU A 348 10.46 -1.49 10.50
CA GLU A 348 11.35 -0.43 10.02
C GLU A 348 10.93 0.95 10.54
N PHE A 349 9.63 1.26 10.58
CA PHE A 349 9.16 2.52 11.15
C PHE A 349 9.43 2.62 12.65
N ILE A 350 9.19 1.55 13.41
CA ILE A 350 9.50 1.51 14.85
C ILE A 350 11.01 1.68 15.09
N LYS A 351 11.87 1.03 14.29
CA LYS A 351 13.32 1.26 14.34
C LYS A 351 13.69 2.70 14.03
N HIS A 352 13.04 3.31 13.04
CA HIS A 352 13.24 4.74 12.75
C HIS A 352 12.88 5.61 13.95
N VAL A 353 11.74 5.37 14.60
CA VAL A 353 11.33 6.16 15.78
C VAL A 353 12.31 5.99 16.93
N VAL A 354 12.77 4.78 17.20
CA VAL A 354 13.55 4.44 18.41
C VAL A 354 15.05 4.67 18.24
N LEU A 355 15.59 4.46 17.02
CA LEU A 355 17.02 4.37 16.76
C LEU A 355 17.54 5.36 15.71
N ASP A 356 16.68 6.23 15.18
CA ASP A 356 17.00 7.17 14.09
C ASP A 356 17.53 6.48 12.81
N THR A 357 17.06 5.24 12.53
CA THR A 357 17.42 4.58 11.27
C THR A 357 16.87 5.35 10.06
N PRO A 358 17.54 5.30 8.88
CA PRO A 358 17.04 5.95 7.68
C PRO A 358 15.61 5.55 7.34
N TRP A 359 14.80 6.54 6.98
CA TRP A 359 13.38 6.35 6.61
C TRP A 359 13.02 7.31 5.48
N HIS A 360 12.40 6.79 4.41
CA HIS A 360 12.10 7.56 3.20
C HIS A 360 10.60 7.61 2.88
N PHE A 361 9.76 7.05 3.73
CA PHE A 361 8.32 6.89 3.49
C PHE A 361 7.50 7.82 4.39
N ASP A 362 7.85 9.11 4.37
CA ASP A 362 7.20 10.15 5.17
C ASP A 362 5.82 10.56 4.61
N LEU A 363 5.15 11.48 5.28
CA LEU A 363 3.83 11.96 4.83
C LEU A 363 3.90 12.74 3.52
N MET A 364 5.05 13.28 3.12
CA MET A 364 5.22 13.92 1.81
C MET A 364 5.20 12.87 0.69
N GLU A 365 5.78 11.70 0.91
CA GLU A 365 5.63 10.57 -0.01
C GLU A 365 4.17 10.12 -0.13
N GLY A 366 3.41 10.19 0.97
CA GLY A 366 1.96 9.99 0.96
C GLY A 366 1.22 11.05 0.14
N ALA A 367 1.62 12.32 0.26
CA ALA A 367 1.04 13.43 -0.51
C ALA A 367 1.27 13.27 -2.01
N LYS A 368 2.43 12.78 -2.44
CA LYS A 368 2.70 12.44 -3.85
C LYS A 368 1.72 11.38 -4.38
N GLY A 369 1.35 10.40 -3.56
CA GLY A 369 0.34 9.40 -3.93
C GLY A 369 -1.03 10.02 -4.17
N VAL A 370 -1.48 10.89 -3.25
CA VAL A 370 -2.74 11.63 -3.40
C VAL A 370 -2.73 12.52 -4.64
N GLN A 371 -1.62 13.23 -4.88
CA GLN A 371 -1.42 14.05 -6.07
C GLN A 371 -1.59 13.24 -7.36
N LEU A 372 -0.96 12.07 -7.46
CA LEU A 372 -1.05 11.26 -8.68
C LEU A 372 -2.48 10.80 -8.95
N ALA A 373 -3.23 10.43 -7.91
CA ALA A 373 -4.64 10.07 -8.03
C ALA A 373 -5.49 11.26 -8.55
N GLU A 374 -5.30 12.45 -8.01
CA GLU A 374 -5.98 13.68 -8.48
C GLU A 374 -5.64 14.01 -9.93
N LEU A 375 -4.35 13.91 -10.30
CA LEU A 375 -3.89 14.18 -11.66
C LEU A 375 -4.41 13.13 -12.65
N GLY A 376 -4.54 11.87 -12.22
CA GLY A 376 -5.21 10.83 -13.00
C GLY A 376 -6.68 11.15 -13.26
N MET A 377 -7.42 11.55 -12.23
CA MET A 377 -8.81 11.99 -12.34
C MET A 377 -8.94 13.24 -13.23
N LYS A 378 -7.99 14.17 -13.16
CA LYS A 378 -7.93 15.34 -14.05
C LYS A 378 -7.71 14.92 -15.49
N SER A 379 -6.70 14.07 -15.76
CA SER A 379 -6.41 13.54 -17.09
C SER A 379 -7.62 12.88 -17.72
N TRP A 380 -8.33 12.05 -16.97
CA TRP A 380 -9.56 11.38 -17.43
C TRP A 380 -10.67 12.37 -17.80
N ARG A 381 -10.95 13.35 -16.93
CA ARG A 381 -11.99 14.35 -17.19
C ARG A 381 -11.69 15.23 -18.39
N GLU A 382 -10.43 15.69 -18.51
CA GLU A 382 -9.97 16.60 -19.56
C GLU A 382 -9.55 15.88 -20.85
N LYS A 383 -9.41 14.53 -20.80
CA LYS A 383 -8.95 13.67 -21.91
C LYS A 383 -7.60 14.13 -22.48
N THR A 384 -6.66 14.45 -21.60
CA THR A 384 -5.34 14.98 -21.97
C THR A 384 -4.21 14.45 -21.10
N TRP A 385 -2.98 14.58 -21.58
CA TRP A 385 -1.78 14.42 -20.79
C TRP A 385 -1.70 15.51 -19.71
N VAL A 386 -1.24 15.11 -18.53
CA VAL A 386 -1.06 16.01 -17.39
C VAL A 386 0.34 15.84 -16.83
N ASP A 387 1.05 16.95 -16.63
CA ASP A 387 2.35 16.94 -15.96
C ASP A 387 2.18 16.70 -14.45
N VAL A 388 3.20 16.09 -13.84
CA VAL A 388 3.27 15.85 -12.39
C VAL A 388 4.26 16.84 -11.78
N PRO A 389 3.79 17.97 -11.26
CA PRO A 389 4.68 18.97 -10.65
C PRO A 389 5.26 18.45 -9.33
N ALA A 390 6.42 18.97 -8.93
CA ALA A 390 6.95 18.78 -7.60
C ALA A 390 5.99 19.37 -6.53
N LEU A 391 5.94 18.76 -5.35
CA LEU A 391 5.17 19.22 -4.18
C LEU A 391 6.01 20.07 -3.26
#